data_fb46a7470c81184336d12992091ec43b
#
_entry.id   fb46a7470c81184336d12992091ec43b
#
_cell.length_a   1.000
_cell.length_b   1.000
_cell.length_c   1.000
_cell.angle_alpha   90.00
_cell.angle_beta   90.00
_cell.angle_gamma   90.00
#
_symmetry.space_group_name_H-M   'P 1'
#
loop_
_entity.id
_entity.type
_entity.pdbx_description
1 polymer ?
#
loop_
_entity_poly.entity_id
_entity_poly.type
_entity_poly.pdbx_seq_one_letter_code
_entity_poly.pdbx_strand_id
1 'polypeptide(L)'
;MNLGIIGRIVGKFENRAFIRLQPWKSDGIVSKLDVGIGDKLASYYSFRPTDYIQGPTNVIQNSVYLYAGANGQYRKYMTWGAKGKYNFLGHEINDFDIEADMAFHAYPFRRARTSPLTVGLSFGTSLKEPDYYQQHLFTNHYRWDNDFNKISTTRI
;
A
#
# COMPACT_ATOMS: atom_id res chain seq x y z
N MET A 1 10.27 -40.03 7.38
CA MET A 1 9.77 -39.02 6.41
C MET A 1 8.94 -37.99 7.18
N ASN A 2 9.55 -36.91 7.64
CA ASN A 2 8.81 -35.86 8.38
C ASN A 2 8.18 -34.90 7.37
N LEU A 3 6.91 -35.12 7.07
CA LEU A 3 6.12 -34.10 6.37
C LEU A 3 5.95 -32.88 7.30
N GLY A 4 6.72 -31.85 7.05
CA GLY A 4 6.49 -30.55 7.71
C GLY A 4 5.17 -29.96 7.25
N ILE A 5 4.14 -30.06 8.05
CA ILE A 5 2.85 -29.42 7.78
C ILE A 5 3.01 -27.95 8.11
N ILE A 6 3.15 -27.09 7.10
CA ILE A 6 3.06 -25.64 7.23
C ILE A 6 1.60 -25.27 6.94
N GLY A 7 0.77 -25.23 7.98
CA GLY A 7 -0.60 -24.80 7.86
C GLY A 7 -0.70 -23.27 7.99
N ARG A 8 -0.66 -22.54 6.88
CA ARG A 8 -0.91 -21.09 6.85
C ARG A 8 -2.06 -20.80 5.91
N ILE A 9 -3.05 -20.11 6.40
CA ILE A 9 -4.19 -19.66 5.58
C ILE A 9 -4.37 -18.15 5.85
N VAL A 10 -4.45 -17.39 4.79
CA VAL A 10 -4.71 -15.94 4.85
C VAL A 10 -5.95 -15.65 4.04
N GLY A 11 -6.96 -15.07 4.68
CA GLY A 11 -8.11 -14.46 4.04
C GLY A 11 -8.01 -12.93 4.16
N LYS A 12 -8.04 -12.22 3.04
CA LYS A 12 -8.06 -10.74 3.04
C LYS A 12 -9.29 -10.26 2.30
N PHE A 13 -10.02 -9.35 2.93
CA PHE A 13 -11.19 -8.71 2.36
C PHE A 13 -11.05 -7.19 2.53
N GLU A 14 -11.24 -6.43 1.47
CA GLU A 14 -11.09 -4.98 1.47
C GLU A 14 -12.27 -4.33 0.78
N ASN A 15 -12.92 -3.41 1.48
CA ASN A 15 -13.95 -2.53 0.94
C ASN A 15 -13.40 -1.13 0.81
N ARG A 16 -13.77 -0.44 -0.26
CA ARG A 16 -13.35 0.93 -0.51
C ARG A 16 -14.49 1.75 -1.03
N ALA A 17 -14.76 2.88 -0.38
CA ALA A 17 -15.67 3.91 -0.87
C ALA A 17 -14.88 5.18 -1.16
N PHE A 18 -15.12 5.81 -2.31
CA PHE A 18 -14.40 7.03 -2.68
C PHE A 18 -15.26 7.99 -3.49
N ILE A 19 -14.90 9.26 -3.39
CA ILE A 19 -15.42 10.35 -4.21
C ILE A 19 -14.31 10.79 -5.14
N ARG A 20 -14.63 10.86 -6.42
CA ARG A 20 -13.73 11.36 -7.46
C ARG A 20 -14.25 12.69 -7.97
N LEU A 21 -13.41 13.71 -7.85
CA LEU A 21 -13.62 15.01 -8.44
C LEU A 21 -12.77 15.12 -9.70
N GLN A 22 -13.42 15.32 -10.82
CA GLN A 22 -12.76 15.45 -12.11
C GLN A 22 -13.22 16.77 -12.76
N PRO A 23 -12.38 17.81 -12.78
CA PRO A 23 -12.71 19.06 -13.43
C PRO A 23 -12.88 18.85 -14.94
N TRP A 24 -13.73 19.70 -15.57
CA TRP A 24 -14.12 19.60 -16.99
C TRP A 24 -12.96 19.76 -17.98
N LYS A 25 -11.80 20.28 -17.54
CA LYS A 25 -10.60 20.46 -18.37
C LYS A 25 -9.56 19.44 -18.00
N SER A 26 -9.23 18.56 -18.93
CA SER A 26 -8.15 17.58 -18.80
C SER A 26 -6.75 18.20 -18.65
N ASP A 27 -6.57 19.44 -19.12
CA ASP A 27 -5.29 20.17 -19.11
C ASP A 27 -5.11 21.05 -17.86
N GLY A 28 -5.92 20.83 -16.84
CA GLY A 28 -5.83 21.57 -15.58
C GLY A 28 -4.62 21.13 -14.74
N ILE A 29 -4.07 22.04 -13.96
CA ILE A 29 -3.02 21.75 -12.98
C ILE A 29 -3.42 20.59 -12.08
N VAL A 30 -4.70 20.51 -11.74
CA VAL A 30 -5.33 19.35 -11.09
C VAL A 30 -6.35 18.76 -12.06
N SER A 31 -6.10 17.58 -12.58
CA SER A 31 -6.99 16.89 -13.52
C SER A 31 -7.93 15.93 -12.80
N LYS A 32 -7.54 15.44 -11.63
CA LYS A 32 -8.28 14.44 -10.89
C LYS A 32 -7.91 14.51 -9.42
N LEU A 33 -8.93 14.47 -8.57
CA LEU A 33 -8.78 14.37 -7.12
C LEU A 33 -9.65 13.22 -6.63
N ASP A 34 -9.06 12.26 -5.97
CA ASP A 34 -9.73 11.12 -5.33
C ASP A 34 -9.56 11.25 -3.82
N VAL A 35 -10.65 11.12 -3.09
CA VAL A 35 -10.65 11.03 -1.62
C VAL A 35 -11.57 9.91 -1.21
N GLY A 36 -11.12 9.04 -0.33
CA GLY A 36 -11.91 7.91 0.07
C GLY A 36 -11.50 7.31 1.40
N ILE A 37 -12.34 6.41 1.85
CA ILE A 37 -12.16 5.61 3.05
C ILE A 37 -12.22 4.14 2.67
N GLY A 38 -11.40 3.34 3.30
CA GLY A 38 -11.41 1.90 3.11
C GLY A 38 -11.36 1.14 4.43
N ASP A 39 -11.90 -0.05 4.39
CA ASP A 39 -11.88 -1.03 5.46
C ASP A 39 -11.20 -2.29 4.96
N LYS A 40 -10.22 -2.77 5.72
CA LYS A 40 -9.44 -3.95 5.41
C LYS A 40 -9.58 -4.95 6.56
N LEU A 41 -10.15 -6.09 6.27
CA LEU A 41 -10.26 -7.23 7.16
C LEU A 41 -9.27 -8.30 6.72
N ALA A 42 -8.40 -8.72 7.61
CA ALA A 42 -7.48 -9.81 7.37
C ALA A 42 -7.67 -10.89 8.43
N SER A 43 -7.81 -12.13 7.99
CA SER A 43 -7.86 -13.30 8.85
C SER A 43 -6.62 -14.15 8.62
N TYR A 44 -5.86 -14.36 9.68
CA TYR A 44 -4.63 -15.16 9.66
C TYR A 44 -4.83 -16.42 10.48
N TYR A 45 -4.51 -17.53 9.89
CA TYR A 45 -4.44 -18.80 10.57
C TYR A 45 -3.00 -19.30 10.57
N SER A 46 -2.51 -19.67 11.74
CA SER A 46 -1.21 -20.31 11.93
C SER A 46 -1.37 -21.44 12.93
N PHE A 47 -0.95 -22.64 12.55
CA PHE A 47 -1.02 -23.80 13.43
C PHE A 47 0.01 -23.65 14.55
N ARG A 48 -0.48 -23.56 15.81
CA ARG A 48 0.35 -23.45 17.01
C ARG A 48 0.44 -24.79 17.72
N PRO A 49 1.50 -25.05 18.49
CA PRO A 49 1.60 -26.28 19.28
C PRO A 49 0.44 -26.51 20.26
N THR A 50 -0.17 -25.41 20.75
CA THR A 50 -1.36 -25.43 21.61
C THR A 50 -2.64 -25.81 20.90
N ASP A 51 -2.67 -25.72 19.58
CA ASP A 51 -3.89 -26.00 18.77
C ASP A 51 -4.25 -27.49 18.78
N TYR A 52 -3.33 -28.38 19.14
CA TYR A 52 -3.64 -29.79 19.39
C TYR A 52 -4.56 -29.99 20.60
N ILE A 53 -4.57 -29.06 21.55
CA ILE A 53 -5.32 -29.15 22.79
C ILE A 53 -6.57 -28.28 22.77
N GLN A 54 -6.46 -27.07 22.17
CA GLN A 54 -7.49 -26.04 22.20
C GLN A 54 -8.23 -25.85 20.86
N GLY A 55 -7.74 -26.48 19.79
CA GLY A 55 -8.24 -26.28 18.43
C GLY A 55 -7.63 -25.06 17.74
N PRO A 56 -7.85 -24.92 16.43
CA PRO A 56 -7.23 -23.87 15.63
C PRO A 56 -7.74 -22.48 16.03
N THR A 57 -6.81 -21.55 16.17
CA THR A 57 -7.11 -20.14 16.53
C THR A 57 -6.86 -19.23 15.32
N ASN A 58 -7.92 -18.57 14.87
CA ASN A 58 -7.81 -17.53 13.85
C ASN A 58 -7.54 -16.18 14.49
N VAL A 59 -6.57 -15.44 13.98
CA VAL A 59 -6.34 -14.05 14.33
C VAL A 59 -6.98 -13.17 13.27
N ILE A 60 -7.95 -12.37 13.69
CA ILE A 60 -8.65 -11.43 12.81
C ILE A 60 -8.09 -10.04 13.08
N GLN A 61 -7.60 -9.40 12.05
CA GLN A 61 -7.11 -8.03 12.09
C GLN A 61 -8.00 -7.15 11.22
N ASN A 62 -8.47 -6.07 11.79
CA ASN A 62 -9.28 -5.07 11.07
C ASN A 62 -8.52 -3.75 11.08
N SER A 63 -8.53 -3.05 9.96
CA SER A 63 -7.89 -1.74 9.81
C SER A 63 -8.73 -0.85 8.91
N VAL A 64 -8.98 0.38 9.38
CA VAL A 64 -9.68 1.40 8.60
C VAL A 64 -8.69 2.48 8.21
N TYR A 65 -8.73 2.87 6.95
CA TYR A 65 -7.80 3.84 6.40
C TYR A 65 -8.50 4.93 5.58
N LEU A 66 -7.89 6.10 5.57
CA LEU A 66 -8.19 7.19 4.66
C LEU A 66 -7.18 7.18 3.53
N TYR A 67 -7.62 7.43 2.30
CA TYR A 67 -6.72 7.67 1.20
C TYR A 67 -7.12 8.91 0.40
N ALA A 68 -6.12 9.56 -0.14
CA ALA A 68 -6.28 10.67 -1.04
C ALA A 68 -5.30 10.53 -2.20
N GLY A 69 -5.73 10.93 -3.39
CA GLY A 69 -4.89 10.94 -4.57
C GLY A 69 -5.23 12.15 -5.42
N ALA A 70 -4.21 12.77 -5.96
CA ALA A 70 -4.36 13.85 -6.91
C ALA A 70 -3.39 13.64 -8.07
N ASN A 71 -3.82 13.95 -9.27
CA ASN A 71 -2.93 14.04 -10.41
C ASN A 71 -3.30 15.22 -11.29
N GLY A 72 -2.33 15.67 -12.05
CA GLY A 72 -2.52 16.80 -12.90
C GLY A 72 -1.46 16.91 -13.98
N GLN A 73 -1.70 17.87 -14.86
CA GLN A 73 -0.81 18.16 -15.96
C GLN A 73 -0.66 19.67 -16.10
N TYR A 74 0.57 20.13 -16.19
CA TYR A 74 0.82 21.53 -16.53
C TYR A 74 1.20 21.64 -18.01
N ARG A 75 0.23 22.03 -18.81
CA ARG A 75 0.33 22.03 -20.26
C ARG A 75 0.84 20.66 -20.76
N LYS A 76 1.71 20.65 -21.79
CA LYS A 76 2.33 19.43 -22.32
C LYS A 76 3.73 19.13 -21.75
N TYR A 77 4.18 19.95 -20.79
CA TYR A 77 5.57 19.91 -20.35
C TYR A 77 5.79 19.17 -19.03
N MET A 78 4.74 19.06 -18.22
CA MET A 78 4.87 18.43 -16.91
C MET A 78 3.59 17.67 -16.56
N THR A 79 3.78 16.46 -16.09
CA THR A 79 2.73 15.68 -15.43
C THR A 79 3.16 15.38 -13.99
N TRP A 80 2.19 15.34 -13.09
CA TRP A 80 2.46 15.03 -11.70
C TRP A 80 1.33 14.17 -11.11
N GLY A 81 1.70 13.37 -10.13
CA GLY A 81 0.78 12.57 -9.33
C GLY A 81 1.23 12.54 -7.89
N ALA A 82 0.28 12.51 -6.98
CA ALA A 82 0.53 12.29 -5.58
C ALA A 82 -0.59 11.43 -5.00
N LYS A 83 -0.25 10.48 -4.17
CA LYS A 83 -1.22 9.65 -3.46
C LYS A 83 -0.73 9.39 -2.05
N GLY A 84 -1.67 9.32 -1.12
CA GLY A 84 -1.41 9.05 0.27
C GLY A 84 -2.47 8.14 0.85
N LYS A 85 -2.06 7.30 1.77
CA LYS A 85 -2.90 6.43 2.56
C LYS A 85 -2.47 6.56 4.02
N TYR A 86 -3.44 6.64 4.91
CA TYR A 86 -3.20 6.70 6.35
C TYR A 86 -4.20 5.80 7.08
N ASN A 87 -3.69 4.87 7.87
CA ASN A 87 -4.47 3.97 8.69
C ASN A 87 -4.69 4.61 10.06
N PHE A 88 -5.94 4.91 10.39
CA PHE A 88 -6.28 5.61 11.63
C PHE A 88 -7.00 4.75 12.66
N LEU A 89 -7.43 3.55 12.29
CA LEU A 89 -8.08 2.59 13.18
C LEU A 89 -7.62 1.16 12.91
N GLY A 90 -7.54 0.36 13.98
CA GLY A 90 -7.29 -1.07 13.92
C GLY A 90 -5.84 -1.46 14.14
N HIS A 91 -5.46 -2.64 13.67
CA HIS A 91 -4.14 -3.21 13.90
C HIS A 91 -3.02 -2.39 13.26
N GLU A 92 -3.25 -1.87 12.04
CA GLU A 92 -2.29 -1.05 11.28
C GLU A 92 -2.39 0.45 11.64
N ILE A 93 -2.80 0.80 12.87
CA ILE A 93 -2.93 2.21 13.28
C ILE A 93 -1.62 2.97 13.15
N ASN A 94 -1.67 4.20 12.65
CA ASN A 94 -0.50 5.04 12.33
C ASN A 94 0.38 4.52 11.19
N ASP A 95 -0.06 3.52 10.43
CA ASP A 95 0.59 3.20 9.17
C ASP A 95 0.26 4.26 8.13
N PHE A 96 1.26 4.71 7.42
CA PHE A 96 1.07 5.63 6.31
C PHE A 96 1.91 5.23 5.09
N ASP A 97 1.42 5.65 3.94
CA ASP A 97 2.07 5.45 2.65
C ASP A 97 1.84 6.70 1.81
N ILE A 98 2.90 7.38 1.43
CA ILE A 98 2.86 8.59 0.62
C ILE A 98 3.76 8.37 -0.58
N GLU A 99 3.21 8.55 -1.78
CA GLU A 99 3.93 8.49 -3.03
C GLU A 99 3.65 9.74 -3.86
N ALA A 100 4.68 10.29 -4.45
CA ALA A 100 4.59 11.40 -5.38
C ALA A 100 5.48 11.13 -6.58
N ASP A 101 4.96 11.40 -7.76
CA ASP A 101 5.66 11.28 -9.02
C ASP A 101 5.53 12.55 -9.85
N MET A 102 6.56 12.85 -10.60
CA MET A 102 6.63 14.02 -11.44
C MET A 102 7.40 13.69 -12.72
N ALA A 103 6.90 14.07 -13.87
CA ALA A 103 7.58 13.87 -15.14
C ALA A 103 7.59 15.15 -15.95
N PHE A 104 8.78 15.49 -16.45
CA PHE A 104 9.01 16.63 -17.31
C PHE A 104 9.23 16.15 -18.75
N HIS A 105 8.53 16.79 -19.69
CA HIS A 105 8.57 16.46 -21.12
C HIS A 105 9.22 17.62 -21.88
N ALA A 106 10.41 17.41 -22.41
CA ALA A 106 11.09 18.37 -23.25
C ALA A 106 10.92 18.01 -24.74
N TYR A 107 10.62 19.02 -25.55
CA TYR A 107 10.46 18.89 -27.00
C TYR A 107 11.61 19.65 -27.70
N PRO A 108 12.82 19.06 -27.83
CA PRO A 108 13.99 19.79 -28.32
C PRO A 108 13.88 20.19 -29.79
N PHE A 109 13.06 19.47 -30.59
CA PHE A 109 12.92 19.72 -32.01
C PHE A 109 11.47 20.03 -32.40
N ARG A 110 11.18 21.27 -32.80
CA ARG A 110 9.86 21.73 -33.20
C ARG A 110 9.32 21.04 -34.45
N ARG A 111 10.16 20.49 -35.31
CA ARG A 111 9.80 19.91 -36.63
C ARG A 111 9.80 18.39 -36.68
N ALA A 112 10.36 17.71 -35.73
CA ALA A 112 10.37 16.26 -35.72
C ALA A 112 9.13 15.72 -34.98
N ARG A 113 8.45 14.77 -35.58
CA ARG A 113 7.46 13.91 -34.88
C ARG A 113 8.14 12.95 -33.91
N THR A 114 9.21 13.39 -33.26
CA THR A 114 10.00 12.63 -32.30
C THR A 114 9.31 12.63 -30.96
N SER A 115 9.40 11.51 -30.29
CA SER A 115 8.97 11.36 -28.89
C SER A 115 9.65 12.40 -28.00
N PRO A 116 8.94 12.99 -27.03
CA PRO A 116 9.55 13.93 -26.11
C PRO A 116 10.64 13.25 -25.28
N LEU A 117 11.69 13.99 -24.95
CA LEU A 117 12.60 13.58 -23.89
C LEU A 117 11.88 13.73 -22.57
N THR A 118 11.71 12.64 -21.84
CA THR A 118 11.01 12.64 -20.55
C THR A 118 11.99 12.35 -19.43
N VAL A 119 11.99 13.22 -18.43
CA VAL A 119 12.71 13.03 -17.17
C VAL A 119 11.69 12.86 -16.08
N GLY A 120 11.71 11.71 -15.41
CA GLY A 120 10.83 11.38 -14.29
C GLY A 120 11.56 11.46 -12.96
N LEU A 121 10.86 11.96 -11.96
CA LEU A 121 11.25 11.95 -10.55
C LEU A 121 10.16 11.27 -9.76
N SER A 122 10.53 10.37 -8.87
CA SER A 122 9.58 9.71 -7.98
C SER A 122 10.09 9.76 -6.55
N PHE A 123 9.17 9.98 -5.63
CA PHE A 123 9.44 9.97 -4.20
C PHE A 123 8.39 9.11 -3.51
N GLY A 124 8.82 8.28 -2.58
CA GLY A 124 7.92 7.47 -1.77
C GLY A 124 8.43 7.33 -0.35
N THR A 125 7.54 7.48 0.60
CA THR A 125 7.80 7.18 2.01
C THR A 125 6.65 6.40 2.61
N SER A 126 6.97 5.39 3.38
CA SER A 126 5.98 4.56 4.05
C SER A 126 6.45 4.14 5.42
N LEU A 127 5.51 4.06 6.34
CA LEU A 127 5.64 3.45 7.65
C LEU A 127 4.59 2.36 7.74
N LYS A 128 5.01 1.12 7.92
CA LYS A 128 4.11 -0.05 7.91
C LYS A 128 4.40 -1.00 9.04
N GLU A 129 3.34 -1.51 9.63
CA GLU A 129 3.39 -2.67 10.52
C GLU A 129 3.98 -3.86 9.77
N PRO A 130 4.93 -4.63 10.37
CA PRO A 130 5.39 -5.89 9.80
C PRO A 130 4.24 -6.86 9.62
N ASP A 131 4.28 -7.69 8.57
CA ASP A 131 3.23 -8.67 8.32
C ASP A 131 3.14 -9.68 9.49
N TYR A 132 1.94 -10.13 9.80
CA TYR A 132 1.66 -11.07 10.89
C TYR A 132 2.64 -12.24 10.94
N TYR A 133 2.93 -12.84 9.80
CA TYR A 133 3.86 -13.97 9.75
C TYR A 133 5.35 -13.60 9.89
N GLN A 134 5.69 -12.32 9.79
CA GLN A 134 7.05 -11.86 10.14
C GLN A 134 7.22 -11.76 11.64
N GLN A 135 6.15 -11.44 12.36
CA GLN A 135 6.15 -11.34 13.83
C GLN A 135 5.93 -12.70 14.48
N HIS A 136 5.09 -13.55 13.90
CA HIS A 136 4.65 -14.82 14.47
C HIS A 136 4.91 -15.96 13.51
N LEU A 137 5.97 -16.74 13.74
CA LEU A 137 6.28 -17.92 12.95
C LEU A 137 6.28 -19.17 13.82
N PHE A 138 5.45 -20.12 13.43
CA PHE A 138 5.39 -21.44 14.08
C PHE A 138 5.54 -22.51 13.00
N THR A 139 6.72 -23.14 12.98
CA THR A 139 7.01 -24.30 12.10
C THR A 139 7.64 -25.42 12.91
N ASN A 140 7.79 -26.59 12.32
CA ASN A 140 8.42 -27.73 13.01
C ASN A 140 9.89 -27.50 13.37
N HIS A 141 10.59 -26.60 12.68
CA HIS A 141 12.02 -26.34 12.85
C HIS A 141 12.35 -24.96 13.40
N TYR A 142 11.47 -23.98 13.15
CA TYR A 142 11.66 -22.60 13.54
C TYR A 142 10.43 -22.05 14.23
N ARG A 143 10.65 -21.39 15.33
CA ARG A 143 9.58 -20.75 16.09
C ARG A 143 10.06 -19.40 16.62
N TRP A 144 9.30 -18.36 16.34
CA TRP A 144 9.44 -17.08 17.00
C TRP A 144 8.09 -16.40 17.14
N ASP A 145 7.98 -15.58 18.16
CA ASP A 145 6.82 -14.80 18.52
C ASP A 145 7.36 -13.49 19.08
N ASN A 146 7.50 -12.49 18.20
CA ASN A 146 8.12 -11.20 18.52
C ASN A 146 7.20 -10.08 18.07
N ASP A 147 7.22 -9.01 18.82
CA ASP A 147 6.57 -7.75 18.47
C ASP A 147 7.65 -6.82 17.89
N PHE A 148 7.63 -6.65 16.58
CA PHE A 148 8.61 -5.82 15.88
C PHE A 148 8.09 -4.40 15.71
N ASN A 149 9.01 -3.45 15.78
CA ASN A 149 8.72 -2.06 15.45
C ASN A 149 8.35 -1.89 13.99
N LYS A 150 7.62 -0.81 13.68
CA LYS A 150 7.21 -0.46 12.33
C LYS A 150 8.39 -0.27 11.39
N ILE A 151 8.23 -0.73 10.17
CA ILE A 151 9.22 -0.62 9.11
C ILE A 151 9.03 0.73 8.40
N SER A 152 10.07 1.56 8.43
CA SER A 152 10.12 2.80 7.67
C SER A 152 10.90 2.59 6.38
N THR A 153 10.30 2.97 5.25
CA THR A 153 10.92 2.88 3.94
C THR A 153 10.81 4.21 3.22
N THR A 154 11.93 4.70 2.70
CA THR A 154 11.97 5.88 1.82
C THR A 154 12.61 5.49 0.49
N ARG A 155 12.01 5.92 -0.62
CA ARG A 155 12.50 5.71 -1.99
C ARG A 155 12.57 7.05 -2.71
N ILE A 156 13.61 7.24 -3.46
CA ILE A 156 13.85 8.41 -4.30
C ILE A 156 14.18 7.95 -5.72
#